data_fbb77c49223f9aca9f0e40089d533d62
#
_entry.id   fbb77c49223f9aca9f0e40089d533d62
#
_cell.length_a   1.000
_cell.length_b   1.000
_cell.length_c   1.000
_cell.angle_alpha   90.00
_cell.angle_beta   90.00
_cell.angle_gamma   90.00
#
_symmetry.space_group_name_H-M   'P 1'
#
loop_
_entity.id
_entity.type
_entity.pdbx_description
1 polymer ?
#
loop_
_entity_poly.entity_id
_entity_poly.type
_entity_poly.pdbx_seq_one_letter_code
_entity_poly.pdbx_strand_id
1 'polypeptide(L)' 'LLGKTSGVIPTQVKRLRHRLAVIDAASCLADIDMPGYRLHPLSGDRDGIWAISVSGNWRITFEFVNGDAYILDYEDYH' A
#
# COMPACT_ATOMS: atom_id res chain seq x y z
N LEU A 1 8.94 -3.11 12.76
CA LEU A 1 9.61 -2.98 12.58
C LEU A 1 10.44 -2.99 12.86
N LEU A 2 10.36 -3.15 12.98
CA LEU A 2 11.04 -3.01 13.14
C LEU A 2 12.03 -2.32 13.35
N GLY A 3 12.08 -1.97 13.88
CA GLY A 3 13.11 -1.07 14.23
C GLY A 3 14.26 -1.07 13.27
N LYS A 4 14.31 -1.99 12.45
CA LYS A 4 15.37 -2.16 11.50
C LYS A 4 14.96 -1.63 10.15
N THR A 5 15.77 -0.71 9.62
CA THR A 5 15.48 -0.09 8.35
C THR A 5 16.49 -0.42 7.27
N SER A 6 17.36 -1.40 7.49
CA SER A 6 18.33 -1.78 6.48
C SER A 6 17.58 -2.24 5.22
N GLY A 7 17.98 -1.72 4.07
CA GLY A 7 17.30 -2.00 2.82
C GLY A 7 16.16 -1.03 2.50
N VAL A 8 15.82 -0.14 3.43
CA VAL A 8 14.77 0.86 3.22
C VAL A 8 15.38 2.24 3.39
N ILE A 9 15.42 3.03 2.32
CA ILE A 9 15.99 4.37 2.37
C ILE A 9 15.00 5.34 3.05
N PRO A 10 15.50 6.43 3.65
CA PRO A 10 14.64 7.37 4.38
C PRO A 10 13.46 7.93 3.58
N THR A 11 13.65 8.26 2.32
CA THR A 11 12.55 8.75 1.48
C THR A 11 11.47 7.69 1.29
N GLN A 12 11.86 6.43 1.22
CA GLN A 12 10.93 5.33 1.09
C GLN A 12 10.10 5.16 2.36
N VAL A 13 10.73 5.30 3.52
CA VAL A 13 10.03 5.24 4.81
C VAL A 13 8.98 6.34 4.90
N LYS A 14 9.33 7.54 4.47
CA LYS A 14 8.42 8.67 4.49
C LYS A 14 7.20 8.42 3.61
N ARG A 15 7.43 7.93 2.41
CA ARG A 15 6.34 7.61 1.49
C ARG A 15 5.45 6.51 2.04
N LEU A 16 6.06 5.50 2.63
CA LEU A 16 5.33 4.39 3.22
C LEU A 16 4.40 4.89 4.33
N ARG A 17 4.92 5.69 5.24
CA ARG A 17 4.12 6.25 6.33
C ARG A 17 2.95 7.08 5.83
N HIS A 18 3.21 7.91 4.83
CA HIS A 18 2.16 8.77 4.27
C HIS A 18 1.06 7.91 3.65
N ARG A 19 1.43 6.88 2.91
CA ARG A 19 0.45 6.02 2.26
C ARG A 19 -0.35 5.19 3.26
N LEU A 20 0.29 4.72 4.30
CA LEU A 20 -0.42 4.00 5.37
C LEU A 20 -1.44 4.90 6.05
N ALA A 21 -1.09 6.16 6.27
CA ALA A 21 -2.02 7.13 6.85
C ALA A 21 -3.22 7.38 5.93
N VAL A 22 -2.98 7.49 4.63
CA VAL A 22 -4.06 7.69 3.66
C VAL A 22 -4.99 6.48 3.63
N ILE A 23 -4.43 5.27 3.63
CA ILE A 23 -5.24 4.06 3.65
C ILE A 23 -6.07 3.99 4.94
N ASP A 24 -5.45 4.30 6.06
CA ASP A 24 -6.13 4.24 7.35
C ASP A 24 -7.30 5.22 7.43
N ALA A 25 -7.17 6.37 6.81
CA ALA A 25 -8.21 7.39 6.83
C ALA A 25 -9.28 7.20 5.76
N ALA A 26 -9.08 6.30 4.82
CA ALA A 26 -9.97 6.15 3.67
C ALA A 26 -11.28 5.49 4.06
N SER A 27 -12.37 5.99 3.47
CA SER A 27 -13.70 5.39 3.62
C SER A 27 -14.06 4.54 2.41
N CYS A 28 -13.37 4.73 1.29
CA CYS A 28 -13.60 3.98 0.07
C CYS A 28 -12.33 3.96 -0.75
N LEU A 29 -12.30 3.11 -1.77
CA LEU A 29 -11.13 2.99 -2.63
C LEU A 29 -10.77 4.29 -3.34
N ALA A 30 -11.77 5.08 -3.69
CA ALA A 30 -11.52 6.35 -4.37
C ALA A 30 -10.65 7.29 -3.52
N ASP A 31 -10.73 7.19 -2.21
CA ASP A 31 -9.91 8.02 -1.31
C ASP A 31 -8.43 7.63 -1.36
N ILE A 32 -8.13 6.44 -1.86
CA ILE A 32 -6.76 5.93 -1.98
C ILE A 32 -6.23 6.12 -3.39
N ASP A 33 -7.08 6.43 -4.34
CA ASP A 33 -6.70 6.61 -5.74
C ASP A 33 -6.06 7.97 -5.96
N MET A 34 -4.89 8.17 -5.39
CA MET A 34 -4.14 9.42 -5.43
C MET A 34 -3.12 9.40 -6.55
N PRO A 35 -2.74 10.58 -7.07
CA PRO A 35 -1.70 10.65 -8.09
C PRO A 35 -0.42 9.95 -7.62
N GLY A 36 0.12 9.09 -8.48
CA GLY A 36 1.35 8.37 -8.17
C GLY A 36 1.19 7.12 -7.36
N TYR A 37 0.01 6.86 -6.81
CA TYR A 37 -0.22 5.66 -6.01
C TYR A 37 -0.45 4.42 -6.88
N ARG A 38 -0.96 4.60 -8.08
CA ARG A 38 -1.23 3.50 -9.01
C ARG A 38 -2.11 2.43 -8.39
N LEU A 39 -3.20 2.86 -7.77
CA LEU A 39 -4.16 1.91 -7.18
C LEU A 39 -4.65 0.94 -8.25
N HIS A 40 -4.53 -0.34 -7.98
CA HIS A 40 -5.00 -1.38 -8.90
C HIS A 40 -5.33 -2.67 -8.16
N PRO A 41 -6.27 -3.44 -8.69
CA PRO A 41 -6.57 -4.74 -8.10
C PRO A 41 -5.52 -5.77 -8.54
N LEU A 42 -5.30 -6.77 -7.71
CA LEU A 42 -4.49 -7.91 -8.07
C LEU A 42 -5.39 -8.99 -8.66
N SER A 43 -4.81 -9.89 -9.43
CA SER A 43 -5.57 -10.93 -10.13
C SER A 43 -5.12 -12.33 -9.72
N GLY A 44 -5.80 -13.33 -10.25
CA GLY A 44 -5.51 -14.72 -9.94
C GLY A 44 -5.91 -15.05 -8.52
N ASP A 45 -5.01 -15.73 -7.80
CA ASP A 45 -5.28 -16.13 -6.43
C ASP A 45 -5.38 -14.95 -5.46
N ARG A 46 -5.10 -13.75 -5.94
CA ARG A 46 -5.11 -12.54 -5.13
C ARG A 46 -6.33 -11.67 -5.44
N ASP A 47 -7.38 -12.29 -5.92
CA ASP A 47 -8.61 -11.59 -6.20
C ASP A 47 -9.18 -10.96 -4.92
N GLY A 48 -9.65 -9.73 -5.03
CA GLY A 48 -10.14 -8.99 -3.86
C GLY A 48 -9.05 -8.23 -3.12
N ILE A 49 -7.80 -8.36 -3.54
CA ILE A 49 -6.68 -7.65 -2.94
C ILE A 49 -6.28 -6.51 -3.86
N TRP A 50 -5.97 -5.37 -3.26
CA TRP A 50 -5.56 -4.16 -3.95
C TRP A 50 -4.13 -3.83 -3.63
N ALA A 51 -3.51 -3.05 -4.49
CA ALA A 51 -2.13 -2.62 -4.29
C ALA A 51 -1.96 -1.16 -4.63
N ILE A 52 -1.07 -0.47 -3.91
CA ILE A 52 -0.60 0.86 -4.27
C ILE A 52 0.92 0.86 -4.26
N SER A 53 1.48 1.64 -5.19
CA SER A 53 2.93 1.78 -5.30
C SER A 53 3.47 2.70 -4.22
N VAL A 54 4.65 2.38 -3.71
CA VAL A 54 5.34 3.23 -2.75
C VAL A 54 6.58 3.84 -3.40
N SER A 55 7.50 3.02 -3.87
CA SER A 55 8.73 3.49 -4.50
C SER A 55 9.32 2.34 -5.29
N GLY A 56 9.67 2.60 -6.54
CA GLY A 56 10.22 1.58 -7.41
C GLY A 56 9.25 0.41 -7.53
N ASN A 57 9.72 -0.78 -7.18
CA ASN A 57 8.90 -1.99 -7.24
C ASN A 57 8.20 -2.29 -5.90
N TRP A 58 8.36 -1.43 -4.92
CA TRP A 58 7.73 -1.65 -3.61
C TRP A 58 6.29 -1.22 -3.63
N ARG A 59 5.42 -2.05 -3.07
CA ARG A 59 3.99 -1.76 -3.00
C ARG A 59 3.40 -2.24 -1.68
N ILE A 60 2.29 -1.61 -1.30
CA ILE A 60 1.47 -2.04 -0.17
C ILE A 60 0.29 -2.82 -0.74
N THR A 61 0.05 -4.02 -0.21
CA THR A 61 -1.14 -4.78 -0.58
C THR A 61 -2.12 -4.78 0.59
N PHE A 62 -3.39 -4.69 0.27
CA PHE A 62 -4.42 -4.56 1.29
C PHE A 62 -5.76 -5.05 0.76
N GLU A 63 -6.66 -5.40 1.70
CA GLU A 63 -8.05 -5.65 1.40
C GLU A 63 -8.88 -4.46 1.86
N PHE A 64 -9.98 -4.20 1.17
CA PHE A 64 -10.88 -3.13 1.56
C PHE A 64 -12.27 -3.73 1.69
N VAL A 65 -12.77 -3.81 2.91
CA VAL A 65 -14.02 -4.50 3.22
C VAL A 65 -14.90 -3.58 4.06
N ASN A 66 -16.09 -3.28 3.56
CA ASN A 66 -17.08 -2.48 4.29
C ASN A 66 -16.54 -1.14 4.80
N GLY A 67 -15.71 -0.51 4.00
CA GLY A 67 -15.15 0.79 4.35
C GLY A 67 -13.91 0.73 5.22
N ASP A 68 -13.40 -0.46 5.49
CA ASP A 68 -12.20 -0.64 6.30
C ASP A 68 -11.10 -1.29 5.48
N ALA A 69 -9.90 -0.80 5.65
CA ALA A 69 -8.73 -1.34 4.97
C ALA A 69 -7.94 -2.24 5.93
N TYR A 70 -7.50 -3.36 5.42
CA TYR A 70 -6.68 -4.31 6.16
C TYR A 70 -5.37 -4.50 5.42
N ILE A 71 -4.28 -4.04 6.02
CA ILE A 71 -2.95 -4.14 5.40
C ILE A 71 -2.49 -5.58 5.45
N LEU A 72 -2.07 -6.10 4.29
CA LEU A 72 -1.60 -7.47 4.16
C LEU A 72 -0.09 -7.54 4.12
N ASP A 73 0.53 -6.71 3.28
CA ASP A 73 1.97 -6.82 3.10
C ASP A 73 2.56 -5.56 2.50
N TYR A 74 3.87 -5.43 2.64
CA TYR A 74 4.67 -4.42 1.95
C TYR A 74 5.73 -5.21 1.19
N GLU A 75 5.59 -5.29 -0.11
CA GLU A 75 6.38 -6.24 -0.90
C GLU A 75 7.06 -5.59 -2.10
N ASP A 76 8.14 -6.22 -2.53
CA ASP A 76 8.85 -5.89 -3.76
C ASP A 76 8.39 -6.90 -4.81
N TYR A 77 7.74 -6.42 -5.85
CA TYR A 77 7.03 -7.30 -6.77
C TYR A 77 7.64 -7.41 -8.16
N HIS A 78 8.87 -7.11 -8.33
CA HIS A 78 9.47 -7.23 -9.67
C HIS A 78 9.83 -8.65 -10.05
#